data_649b625be1d7b039e2bc36a4d84bc8e9
#
_entry.id   649b625be1d7b039e2bc36a4d84bc8e9
#
_cell.length_a   1.000
_cell.length_b   1.000
_cell.length_c   1.000
_cell.angle_alpha   90.00
_cell.angle_beta   90.00
_cell.angle_gamma   90.00
#
_symmetry.space_group_name_H-M   'P 1'
#
loop_
_entity.id
_entity.type
_entity.pdbx_description
1 polymer ?
#
loop_
_entity_poly.entity_id
_entity_poly.type
_entity_poly.pdbx_seq_one_letter_code
_entity_poly.pdbx_strand_id
1 'polypeptide(L)'
;MKIICVGRNYADHAKELGNSAPKEPVIFCKPDSAILQPRNPFVIPPWTKEVHHELELIMRIGKVGKYIEPKHALSYVDSISVGIDFTARDIQSELKKAGLPWEKAKGFDGSAAIGRWIKGSPNKKNYEIQLFKNNDLVQKGNTRDFIFSIEELICHISQF
;
A
#
# COMPACT_ATOMS: atom_id res chain seq x y z
N MET A 1 -11.87 -8.64 7.15
CA MET A 1 -11.03 -7.41 7.39
C MET A 1 -11.00 -6.60 6.10
N LYS A 2 -10.86 -5.25 6.17
CA LYS A 2 -10.60 -4.43 4.97
C LYS A 2 -9.10 -4.14 4.88
N ILE A 3 -8.50 -4.40 3.72
CA ILE A 3 -7.14 -3.95 3.39
C ILE A 3 -7.30 -2.89 2.30
N ILE A 4 -7.08 -1.64 2.68
CA ILE A 4 -7.21 -0.51 1.76
C ILE A 4 -5.81 -0.05 1.40
N CYS A 5 -5.51 -0.04 0.11
CA CYS A 5 -4.24 0.35 -0.44
C CYS A 5 -4.35 1.72 -1.12
N VAL A 6 -3.27 2.48 -1.09
CA VAL A 6 -3.19 3.80 -1.70
C VAL A 6 -2.19 3.76 -2.85
N GLY A 7 -2.67 3.96 -4.05
CA GLY A 7 -1.82 4.05 -5.23
C GLY A 7 -1.32 5.47 -5.48
N ARG A 8 -0.11 5.58 -6.06
CA ARG A 8 0.46 6.86 -6.53
C ARG A 8 0.65 7.94 -5.47
N ASN A 9 1.00 7.56 -4.24
CA ASN A 9 1.22 8.52 -3.16
C ASN A 9 2.68 8.99 -3.01
N TYR A 10 3.63 8.44 -3.77
CA TYR A 10 5.02 8.90 -3.82
C TYR A 10 5.24 9.75 -5.08
N ALA A 11 5.70 11.01 -4.89
CA ALA A 11 5.84 11.99 -5.97
C ALA A 11 6.79 11.52 -7.09
N ASP A 12 7.93 10.93 -6.72
CA ASP A 12 8.93 10.46 -7.69
C ASP A 12 8.43 9.24 -8.46
N HIS A 13 7.79 8.30 -7.79
CA HIS A 13 7.19 7.13 -8.45
C HIS A 13 6.05 7.50 -9.42
N ALA A 14 5.27 8.53 -9.10
CA ALA A 14 4.27 9.05 -10.02
C ALA A 14 4.90 9.59 -11.31
N LYS A 15 6.04 10.30 -11.21
CA LYS A 15 6.81 10.82 -12.35
C LYS A 15 7.45 9.71 -13.19
N GLU A 16 8.07 8.71 -12.56
CA GLU A 16 8.68 7.56 -13.24
C GLU A 16 7.68 6.80 -14.12
N LEU A 17 6.43 6.72 -13.70
CA LEU A 17 5.34 6.09 -14.44
C LEU A 17 4.65 7.03 -15.44
N GLY A 18 5.17 8.25 -15.66
CA GLY A 18 4.60 9.23 -16.58
C GLY A 18 3.22 9.75 -16.18
N ASN A 19 2.85 9.64 -14.90
CA ASN A 19 1.55 10.09 -14.39
C ASN A 19 1.68 11.48 -13.74
N SER A 20 0.68 12.33 -13.93
CA SER A 20 0.51 13.54 -13.12
C SER A 20 0.13 13.16 -11.68
N ALA A 21 0.49 14.02 -10.71
CA ALA A 21 0.03 13.85 -9.33
C ALA A 21 -1.51 13.80 -9.30
N PRO A 22 -2.11 12.83 -8.63
CA PRO A 22 -3.57 12.73 -8.57
C PRO A 22 -4.15 13.89 -7.73
N LYS A 23 -5.36 14.32 -8.07
CA LYS A 23 -6.07 15.40 -7.32
C LYS A 23 -6.61 14.91 -5.98
N GLU A 24 -6.85 13.62 -5.84
CA GLU A 24 -7.34 12.93 -4.63
C GLU A 24 -6.66 11.56 -4.49
N PRO A 25 -6.64 10.97 -3.30
CA PRO A 25 -6.06 9.65 -3.09
C PRO A 25 -6.69 8.59 -3.99
N VAL A 26 -5.88 7.85 -4.73
CA VAL A 26 -6.31 6.70 -5.51
C VAL A 26 -6.31 5.49 -4.60
N ILE A 27 -7.49 4.96 -4.28
CA ILE A 27 -7.63 3.81 -3.39
C ILE A 27 -8.07 2.57 -4.16
N PHE A 28 -7.60 1.41 -3.70
CA PHE A 28 -8.08 0.09 -4.11
C PHE A 28 -8.04 -0.85 -2.91
N CYS A 29 -8.71 -1.99 -3.01
CA CYS A 29 -8.78 -2.93 -1.91
C CYS A 29 -8.10 -4.26 -2.27
N LYS A 30 -7.55 -4.91 -1.24
CA LYS A 30 -7.23 -6.33 -1.28
C LYS A 30 -8.17 -7.06 -0.31
N PRO A 31 -8.66 -8.26 -0.67
CA PRO A 31 -9.37 -9.09 0.28
C PRO A 31 -8.40 -9.59 1.36
N ASP A 32 -8.92 -10.00 2.51
CA ASP A 32 -8.09 -10.58 3.57
C ASP A 32 -7.46 -11.92 3.17
N SER A 33 -8.06 -12.66 2.22
CA SER A 33 -7.46 -13.83 1.60
C SER A 33 -6.18 -13.53 0.82
N ALA A 34 -5.94 -12.27 0.44
CA ALA A 34 -4.69 -11.83 -0.19
C ALA A 34 -3.49 -11.83 0.76
N ILE A 35 -3.70 -11.95 2.08
CA ILE A 35 -2.60 -11.94 3.04
C ILE A 35 -1.76 -13.20 2.90
N LEU A 36 -0.49 -13.01 2.58
CA LEU A 36 0.50 -14.09 2.63
C LEU A 36 0.69 -14.52 4.09
N GLN A 37 0.36 -15.77 4.38
CA GLN A 37 0.49 -16.31 5.73
C GLN A 37 1.96 -16.31 6.18
N PRO A 38 2.25 -15.96 7.43
CA PRO A 38 3.61 -15.94 7.95
C PRO A 38 4.32 -17.28 7.70
N ARG A 39 5.57 -17.22 7.30
CA ARG A 39 6.45 -18.38 6.95
C ARG A 39 6.11 -19.09 5.65
N ASN A 40 5.03 -18.74 4.96
CA ASN A 40 4.78 -19.29 3.63
C ASN A 40 5.63 -18.53 2.59
N PRO A 41 6.20 -19.21 1.60
CA PRO A 41 6.83 -18.55 0.47
C PRO A 41 5.78 -17.86 -0.39
N PHE A 42 6.13 -16.73 -0.98
CA PHE A 42 5.34 -16.19 -2.08
C PHE A 42 5.59 -17.02 -3.33
N VAL A 43 4.51 -17.53 -3.92
CA VAL A 43 4.56 -18.31 -5.15
C VAL A 43 4.06 -17.42 -6.30
N ILE A 44 4.90 -17.27 -7.33
CA ILE A 44 4.52 -16.50 -8.54
C ILE A 44 3.38 -17.24 -9.23
N PRO A 45 2.23 -16.60 -9.44
CA PRO A 45 1.10 -17.23 -10.11
C PRO A 45 1.41 -17.57 -11.58
N PRO A 46 0.95 -18.71 -12.11
CA PRO A 46 1.27 -19.14 -13.47
C PRO A 46 0.59 -18.32 -14.58
N TRP A 47 -0.40 -17.51 -14.20
CA TRP A 47 -1.18 -16.68 -15.14
C TRP A 47 -0.61 -15.27 -15.36
N THR A 48 0.48 -14.91 -14.69
CA THR A 48 1.20 -13.64 -14.89
C THR A 48 2.64 -13.91 -15.27
N LYS A 49 3.22 -13.07 -16.10
CA LYS A 49 4.62 -13.14 -16.53
C LYS A 49 5.51 -12.14 -15.80
N GLU A 50 4.92 -11.19 -15.11
CA GLU A 50 5.64 -10.08 -14.50
C GLU A 50 5.04 -9.71 -13.14
N VAL A 51 5.71 -10.11 -12.05
CA VAL A 51 5.34 -9.74 -10.69
C VAL A 51 6.33 -8.73 -10.14
N HIS A 52 5.82 -7.56 -9.76
CA HIS A 52 6.56 -6.55 -9.02
C HIS A 52 6.32 -6.67 -7.52
N HIS A 53 7.33 -6.26 -6.75
CA HIS A 53 7.25 -6.07 -5.31
C HIS A 53 7.21 -4.57 -5.03
N GLU A 54 6.18 -4.10 -4.37
CA GLU A 54 6.02 -2.69 -3.98
C GLU A 54 6.13 -2.60 -2.46
N LEU A 55 7.19 -1.99 -1.96
CA LEU A 55 7.42 -1.80 -0.52
C LEU A 55 6.48 -0.72 0.00
N GLU A 56 5.71 -1.03 1.04
CA GLU A 56 4.70 -0.14 1.60
C GLU A 56 4.82 0.04 3.11
N LEU A 57 4.51 1.24 3.58
CA LEU A 57 4.23 1.50 4.98
C LEU A 57 2.79 1.06 5.28
N ILE A 58 2.61 0.22 6.28
CA ILE A 58 1.31 -0.33 6.64
C ILE A 58 0.88 0.23 8.00
N MET A 59 -0.38 0.65 8.10
CA MET A 59 -1.00 1.11 9.33
C MET A 59 -2.19 0.23 9.69
N ARG A 60 -2.26 -0.17 10.95
CA ARG A 60 -3.42 -0.85 11.50
C ARG A 60 -4.33 0.16 12.18
N ILE A 61 -5.57 0.26 11.71
CA ILE A 61 -6.61 1.07 12.33
C ILE A 61 -7.21 0.27 13.51
N GLY A 62 -7.11 0.83 14.70
CA GLY A 62 -7.52 0.17 15.95
C GLY A 62 -8.87 0.62 16.48
N LYS A 63 -9.53 1.57 15.82
CA LYS A 63 -10.84 2.11 16.24
C LYS A 63 -11.79 2.17 15.04
N VAL A 64 -13.07 1.96 15.29
CA VAL A 64 -14.12 2.26 14.31
C VAL A 64 -14.26 3.76 14.17
N GLY A 65 -14.35 4.25 12.95
CA GLY A 65 -14.52 5.67 12.66
C GLY A 65 -15.12 5.92 11.29
N LYS A 66 -15.78 7.05 11.15
CA LYS A 66 -16.40 7.54 9.92
C LYS A 66 -16.29 9.05 9.91
N TYR A 67 -16.02 9.66 8.75
CA TYR A 67 -15.83 11.11 8.60
C TYR A 67 -14.84 11.70 9.61
N ILE A 68 -13.66 11.07 9.72
CA ILE A 68 -12.64 11.42 10.70
C ILE A 68 -12.01 12.77 10.32
N GLU A 69 -11.93 13.70 11.28
CA GLU A 69 -11.25 14.98 11.08
C GLU A 69 -9.72 14.82 11.20
N PRO A 70 -8.93 15.63 10.45
CA PRO A 70 -7.46 15.52 10.43
C PRO A 70 -6.80 15.54 11.80
N LYS A 71 -7.29 16.41 12.72
CA LYS A 71 -6.75 16.52 14.08
C LYS A 71 -6.86 15.24 14.92
N HIS A 72 -7.75 14.32 14.53
CA HIS A 72 -7.98 13.05 15.22
C HIS A 72 -7.42 11.84 14.47
N ALA A 73 -7.05 11.98 13.19
CA ALA A 73 -6.74 10.89 12.29
C ALA A 73 -5.68 9.92 12.87
N LEU A 74 -4.55 10.42 13.33
CA LEU A 74 -3.47 9.58 13.86
C LEU A 74 -3.86 8.81 15.13
N SER A 75 -4.84 9.28 15.89
CA SER A 75 -5.33 8.57 17.08
C SER A 75 -6.08 7.28 16.76
N TYR A 76 -6.44 7.05 15.50
CA TYR A 76 -7.05 5.81 15.02
C TYR A 76 -6.05 4.73 14.67
N VAL A 77 -4.77 5.09 14.50
CA VAL A 77 -3.70 4.13 14.21
C VAL A 77 -3.24 3.46 15.50
N ASP A 78 -3.32 2.14 15.55
CA ASP A 78 -2.90 1.31 16.68
C ASP A 78 -1.46 0.80 16.53
N SER A 79 -1.06 0.46 15.31
CA SER A 79 0.25 -0.11 15.01
C SER A 79 0.68 0.24 13.60
N ILE A 80 1.99 0.22 13.40
CA ILE A 80 2.62 0.37 12.09
C ILE A 80 3.43 -0.87 11.73
N SER A 81 3.60 -1.11 10.45
CA SER A 81 4.44 -2.16 9.90
C SER A 81 4.97 -1.74 8.53
N VAL A 82 5.80 -2.56 7.95
CA VAL A 82 6.14 -2.52 6.53
C VAL A 82 5.65 -3.79 5.86
N GLY A 83 5.42 -3.74 4.56
CA GLY A 83 4.99 -4.91 3.82
C GLY A 83 5.25 -4.79 2.34
N ILE A 84 4.81 -5.79 1.61
CA ILE A 84 4.95 -5.83 0.15
C ILE A 84 3.58 -5.99 -0.48
N ASP A 85 3.24 -5.08 -1.38
CA ASP A 85 2.13 -5.21 -2.32
C ASP A 85 2.65 -5.90 -3.59
N PHE A 86 2.49 -7.23 -3.65
CA PHE A 86 2.80 -7.96 -4.87
C PHE A 86 1.79 -7.63 -5.95
N THR A 87 2.32 -7.26 -7.12
CA THR A 87 1.52 -6.75 -8.23
C THR A 87 1.82 -7.54 -9.50
N ALA A 88 0.81 -8.16 -10.10
CA ALA A 88 0.91 -8.69 -11.45
C ALA A 88 0.92 -7.51 -12.44
N ARG A 89 2.11 -7.02 -12.79
CA ARG A 89 2.30 -5.75 -13.48
C ARG A 89 1.78 -5.77 -14.92
N ASP A 90 1.99 -6.87 -15.62
CA ASP A 90 1.46 -7.10 -16.97
C ASP A 90 -0.07 -6.98 -16.98
N ILE A 91 -0.74 -7.69 -16.07
CA ILE A 91 -2.19 -7.66 -15.93
C ILE A 91 -2.68 -6.28 -15.51
N GLN A 92 -2.00 -5.62 -14.56
CA GLN A 92 -2.38 -4.25 -14.16
C GLN A 92 -2.32 -3.28 -15.34
N SER A 93 -1.30 -3.41 -16.19
CA SER A 93 -1.14 -2.54 -17.36
C SER A 93 -2.28 -2.71 -18.37
N GLU A 94 -2.73 -3.94 -18.59
CA GLU A 94 -3.89 -4.24 -19.44
C GLU A 94 -5.19 -3.68 -18.85
N LEU A 95 -5.42 -3.92 -17.55
CA LEU A 95 -6.62 -3.43 -16.86
C LEU A 95 -6.69 -1.89 -16.85
N LYS A 96 -5.55 -1.21 -16.64
CA LYS A 96 -5.48 0.26 -16.71
C LYS A 96 -5.84 0.79 -18.08
N LYS A 97 -5.33 0.17 -19.16
CA LYS A 97 -5.65 0.56 -20.54
C LYS A 97 -7.13 0.37 -20.87
N ALA A 98 -7.73 -0.68 -20.32
CA ALA A 98 -9.14 -1.01 -20.53
C ALA A 98 -10.10 -0.27 -19.58
N GLY A 99 -9.59 0.51 -18.60
CA GLY A 99 -10.43 1.16 -17.59
C GLY A 99 -11.13 0.19 -16.63
N LEU A 100 -10.56 -1.00 -16.44
CA LEU A 100 -11.13 -2.07 -15.61
C LEU A 100 -10.56 -2.06 -14.19
N PRO A 101 -11.28 -2.67 -13.21
CA PRO A 101 -10.83 -2.83 -11.84
C PRO A 101 -9.51 -3.60 -11.73
N TRP A 102 -8.74 -3.34 -10.66
CA TRP A 102 -7.38 -3.88 -10.50
C TRP A 102 -7.30 -5.17 -9.67
N GLU A 103 -8.42 -5.72 -9.22
CA GLU A 103 -8.46 -6.86 -8.31
C GLU A 103 -7.65 -8.06 -8.80
N LYS A 104 -7.71 -8.39 -10.10
CA LYS A 104 -6.91 -9.48 -10.68
C LYS A 104 -5.40 -9.26 -10.52
N ALA A 105 -4.97 -8.00 -10.62
CA ALA A 105 -3.56 -7.64 -10.56
C ALA A 105 -3.04 -7.41 -9.14
N LYS A 106 -3.94 -7.07 -8.21
CA LYS A 106 -3.61 -6.59 -6.86
C LYS A 106 -4.18 -7.46 -5.74
N GLY A 107 -5.32 -8.12 -5.96
CA GLY A 107 -6.08 -8.83 -4.92
C GLY A 107 -5.96 -10.35 -4.94
N PHE A 108 -5.01 -10.92 -5.66
CA PHE A 108 -4.81 -12.38 -5.72
C PHE A 108 -4.21 -12.94 -4.42
N ASP A 109 -4.37 -14.23 -4.19
CA ASP A 109 -3.93 -14.91 -2.98
C ASP A 109 -2.43 -14.74 -2.74
N GLY A 110 -2.07 -14.38 -1.50
CA GLY A 110 -0.68 -14.13 -1.11
C GLY A 110 -0.10 -12.81 -1.61
N SER A 111 -0.88 -11.94 -2.26
CA SER A 111 -0.39 -10.67 -2.81
C SER A 111 -0.10 -9.58 -1.78
N ALA A 112 -0.37 -9.80 -0.49
CA ALA A 112 -0.09 -8.87 0.59
C ALA A 112 0.81 -9.52 1.65
N ALA A 113 2.11 -9.24 1.64
CA ALA A 113 3.00 -9.65 2.72
C ALA A 113 3.04 -8.55 3.78
N ILE A 114 2.76 -8.91 5.04
CA ILE A 114 2.74 -7.98 6.16
C ILE A 114 3.85 -8.35 7.13
N GLY A 115 4.71 -7.38 7.44
CA GLY A 115 5.81 -7.54 8.37
C GLY A 115 5.35 -7.50 9.83
N ARG A 116 6.34 -7.49 10.73
CA ARG A 116 6.09 -7.42 12.17
C ARG A 116 5.47 -6.08 12.56
N TRP A 117 4.40 -6.12 13.35
CA TRP A 117 3.76 -4.93 13.88
C TRP A 117 4.57 -4.27 14.99
N ILE A 118 4.69 -2.96 14.93
CA ILE A 118 5.21 -2.09 15.98
C ILE A 118 4.02 -1.33 16.55
N LYS A 119 3.75 -1.52 17.84
CA LYS A 119 2.63 -0.85 18.53
C LYS A 119 2.88 0.65 18.64
N GLY A 120 1.87 1.45 18.36
CA GLY A 120 1.87 2.90 18.45
C GLY A 120 1.40 3.58 17.18
N SER A 121 0.92 4.80 17.33
CA SER A 121 0.55 5.67 16.21
C SER A 121 1.82 6.21 15.54
N PRO A 122 1.78 6.48 14.23
CA PRO A 122 2.85 7.22 13.58
C PRO A 122 2.99 8.58 14.28
N ASN A 123 4.14 8.81 14.88
CA ASN A 123 4.46 10.15 15.33
C ASN A 123 4.83 10.97 14.09
N LYS A 124 4.78 12.31 14.15
CA LYS A 124 5.08 13.22 13.03
C LYS A 124 6.52 13.12 12.49
N LYS A 125 7.23 12.01 12.76
CA LYS A 125 8.57 11.75 12.22
C LYS A 125 8.44 11.09 10.86
N ASN A 126 9.32 11.47 9.95
CA ASN A 126 9.45 10.80 8.67
C ASN A 126 9.98 9.38 8.87
N TYR A 127 9.38 8.43 8.18
CA TYR A 127 9.84 7.05 8.13
C TYR A 127 10.60 6.82 6.83
N GLU A 128 11.82 6.36 6.94
CA GLU A 128 12.55 5.80 5.81
C GLU A 128 12.30 4.30 5.81
N ILE A 129 11.89 3.75 4.67
CA ILE A 129 11.68 2.33 4.46
C ILE A 129 12.58 1.83 3.33
N GLN A 130 13.10 0.62 3.46
CA GLN A 130 14.02 0.02 2.52
C GLN A 130 13.67 -1.44 2.29
N LEU A 131 13.83 -1.90 1.05
CA LEU A 131 13.68 -3.30 0.66
C LEU A 131 14.98 -3.82 0.07
N PHE A 132 15.43 -4.92 0.63
CA PHE A 132 16.59 -5.65 0.11
C PHE A 132 16.16 -6.98 -0.49
N LYS A 133 16.73 -7.33 -1.64
CA LYS A 133 16.57 -8.64 -2.30
C LYS A 133 17.96 -9.22 -2.52
N ASN A 134 18.23 -10.39 -1.93
CA ASN A 134 19.55 -11.03 -1.98
C ASN A 134 20.70 -10.08 -1.57
N ASN A 135 20.49 -9.28 -0.53
CA ASN A 135 21.39 -8.24 -0.01
C ASN A 135 21.52 -6.96 -0.88
N ASP A 136 20.90 -6.91 -2.05
CA ASP A 136 20.88 -5.69 -2.87
C ASP A 136 19.69 -4.80 -2.47
N LEU A 137 19.96 -3.52 -2.28
CA LEU A 137 18.91 -2.52 -2.07
C LEU A 137 18.12 -2.34 -3.36
N VAL A 138 16.85 -2.77 -3.37
CA VAL A 138 15.98 -2.73 -4.57
C VAL A 138 14.89 -1.67 -4.51
N GLN A 139 14.49 -1.22 -3.30
CA GLN A 139 13.56 -0.11 -3.11
C GLN A 139 13.92 0.69 -1.86
N LYS A 140 13.70 2.01 -1.95
CA LYS A 140 13.83 2.94 -0.83
C LYS A 140 12.75 4.02 -0.96
N GLY A 141 12.09 4.34 0.15
CA GLY A 141 11.09 5.40 0.22
C GLY A 141 11.16 6.16 1.53
N ASN A 142 10.59 7.36 1.55
CA ASN A 142 10.47 8.16 2.75
C ASN A 142 9.08 8.80 2.80
N THR A 143 8.42 8.80 3.95
CA THR A 143 7.08 9.38 4.10
C THR A 143 7.03 10.89 3.91
N ARG A 144 8.17 11.59 3.95
CA ARG A 144 8.26 13.02 3.58
C ARG A 144 7.95 13.28 2.11
N ASP A 145 8.07 12.24 1.28
CA ASP A 145 7.88 12.31 -0.17
C ASP A 145 6.42 11.94 -0.58
N PHE A 146 5.55 11.75 0.43
CA PHE A 146 4.12 11.51 0.22
C PHE A 146 3.44 12.73 -0.39
N ILE A 147 2.57 12.49 -1.39
CA ILE A 147 1.70 13.52 -1.98
C ILE A 147 0.59 13.88 -0.99
N PHE A 148 -0.06 12.87 -0.40
CA PHE A 148 -1.08 13.03 0.63
C PHE A 148 -0.53 12.53 1.96
N SER A 149 -0.64 13.34 3.01
CA SER A 149 -0.23 12.95 4.37
C SER A 149 -1.05 11.78 4.91
N ILE A 150 -0.54 11.12 5.94
CA ILE A 150 -1.24 10.00 6.59
C ILE A 150 -2.61 10.47 7.10
N GLU A 151 -2.69 11.66 7.67
CA GLU A 151 -3.92 12.26 8.16
C GLU A 151 -4.95 12.46 7.04
N GLU A 152 -4.52 13.00 5.89
CA GLU A 152 -5.39 13.19 4.71
C GLU A 152 -5.90 11.85 4.18
N LEU A 153 -5.03 10.83 4.12
CA LEU A 153 -5.41 9.49 3.70
C LEU A 153 -6.47 8.87 4.62
N ILE A 154 -6.28 8.96 5.93
CA ILE A 154 -7.25 8.44 6.91
C ILE A 154 -8.59 9.18 6.79
N CYS A 155 -8.56 10.52 6.67
CA CYS A 155 -9.77 11.33 6.48
C CYS A 155 -10.50 10.94 5.21
N HIS A 156 -9.79 10.83 4.08
CA HIS A 156 -10.37 10.44 2.79
C HIS A 156 -10.98 9.04 2.86
N ILE A 157 -10.24 8.04 3.33
CA ILE A 157 -10.69 6.64 3.43
C ILE A 157 -11.90 6.50 4.38
N SER A 158 -11.97 7.30 5.44
CA SER A 158 -13.05 7.22 6.41
C SER A 158 -14.42 7.69 5.89
N GLN A 159 -14.48 8.20 4.67
CA GLN A 159 -15.73 8.60 4.01
C GLN A 159 -16.47 7.41 3.37
N PHE A 160 -15.78 6.26 3.15
CA PHE A 160 -16.31 5.09 2.42
C PHE A 160 -16.62 3.85 3.26
#